data_9c557b7d8cadec5004b54aae03f1c976
#
_entry.id   9c557b7d8cadec5004b54aae03f1c976
#
_cell.length_a   1.000
_cell.length_b   1.000
_cell.length_c   1.000
_cell.angle_alpha   90.00
_cell.angle_beta   90.00
_cell.angle_gamma   90.00
#
_symmetry.space_group_name_H-M   'P 1'
#
loop_
_entity.id
_entity.type
_entity.pdbx_description
1 polymer ?
#
loop_
_entity_poly.entity_id
_entity_poly.type
_entity_poly.pdbx_seq_one_letter_code
_entity_poly.pdbx_strand_id
1 'polypeptide(L)'
;MNGFSWIIEGEIGGMPRPGRDQDALWRWLSAQGVRLVVSLTESPPDRDLMAKYSIESLHLPVPDFTPPSLETIRRFIEHAKFHRHEKHAIAVHCGAGIGRTGTMLAAYLVWRGMEANEAIELVRQKRPGSVETEEQEAAVRAFAASLRAAEADKKTPGKR
;
A
#
# COMPACT_ATOMS: atom_id res chain seq x y z
N MET A 1 -9.36 14.88 -2.73
CA MET A 1 -9.70 15.33 -1.37
C MET A 1 -8.63 14.86 -0.41
N ASN A 2 -8.21 15.69 0.50
CA ASN A 2 -7.27 15.38 1.59
C ASN A 2 -5.94 14.75 1.15
N GLY A 3 -5.37 15.20 0.04
CA GLY A 3 -4.09 14.70 -0.46
C GLY A 3 -4.13 13.28 -1.03
N PHE A 4 -5.31 12.73 -1.22
CA PHE A 4 -5.47 11.42 -1.87
C PHE A 4 -5.18 11.53 -3.36
N SER A 5 -4.41 10.57 -3.88
CA SER A 5 -4.24 10.42 -5.33
C SER A 5 -4.17 8.94 -5.72
N TRP A 6 -4.77 8.61 -6.84
CA TRP A 6 -4.68 7.27 -7.40
C TRP A 6 -3.29 6.98 -7.97
N ILE A 7 -2.81 5.78 -7.74
CA ILE A 7 -1.67 5.21 -8.48
C ILE A 7 -2.21 4.40 -9.67
N ILE A 8 -3.21 3.56 -9.40
CA ILE A 8 -4.02 2.91 -10.43
C ILE A 8 -5.46 3.31 -10.14
N GLU A 9 -6.08 4.06 -11.04
CA GLU A 9 -7.43 4.58 -10.84
C GLU A 9 -8.42 3.46 -10.54
N GLY A 10 -9.20 3.63 -9.49
CA GLY A 10 -10.19 2.64 -9.05
C GLY A 10 -9.61 1.39 -8.38
N GLU A 11 -8.28 1.28 -8.26
CA GLU A 11 -7.63 0.10 -7.70
C GLU A 11 -6.84 0.42 -6.41
N ILE A 12 -5.92 1.36 -6.47
CA ILE A 12 -5.10 1.71 -5.31
C ILE A 12 -4.61 3.15 -5.36
N GLY A 13 -4.64 3.81 -4.22
CA GLY A 13 -4.12 5.16 -4.05
C GLY A 13 -3.48 5.38 -2.70
N GLY A 14 -2.88 6.55 -2.54
CA GLY A 14 -2.21 6.95 -1.31
C GLY A 14 -2.68 8.31 -0.81
N MET A 15 -2.50 8.55 0.48
CA MET A 15 -2.88 9.80 1.12
C MET A 15 -2.03 10.05 2.38
N PRO A 16 -2.00 11.29 2.86
CA PRO A 16 -1.40 11.56 4.16
C PRO A 16 -2.33 11.09 5.29
N ARG A 17 -1.87 11.24 6.53
CA ARG A 17 -2.66 10.94 7.72
C ARG A 17 -4.04 11.61 7.63
N PRO A 18 -5.11 10.88 7.99
CA PRO A 18 -6.45 11.47 8.06
C PRO A 18 -6.49 12.68 8.98
N GLY A 19 -7.18 13.74 8.52
CA GLY A 19 -7.36 14.97 9.28
C GLY A 19 -8.43 14.85 10.36
N ARG A 20 -8.99 16.01 10.75
CA ARG A 20 -9.98 16.03 11.84
C ARG A 20 -11.33 15.46 11.45
N ASP A 21 -11.78 15.72 10.23
CA ASP A 21 -13.07 15.22 9.75
C ASP A 21 -12.91 13.86 9.08
N GLN A 22 -12.73 12.86 9.92
CA GLN A 22 -12.56 11.50 9.43
C GLN A 22 -13.86 10.91 8.87
N ASP A 23 -15.01 11.32 9.42
CA ASP A 23 -16.30 10.85 8.91
C ASP A 23 -16.49 11.23 7.44
N ALA A 24 -16.22 12.47 7.08
CA ALA A 24 -16.30 12.93 5.70
C ALA A 24 -15.28 12.22 4.80
N LEU A 25 -14.07 11.96 5.30
CA LEU A 25 -13.04 11.25 4.56
C LEU A 25 -13.47 9.80 4.23
N TRP A 26 -13.91 9.06 5.24
CA TRP A 26 -14.31 7.65 5.02
C TRP A 26 -15.52 7.55 4.13
N ARG A 27 -16.49 8.45 4.28
CA ARG A 27 -17.63 8.55 3.38
C ARG A 27 -17.21 8.76 1.93
N TRP A 28 -16.30 9.72 1.72
CA TRP A 28 -15.79 10.02 0.38
C TRP A 28 -15.03 8.85 -0.23
N LEU A 29 -14.11 8.23 0.54
CA LEU A 29 -13.35 7.07 0.06
C LEU A 29 -14.29 5.89 -0.29
N SER A 30 -15.28 5.64 0.55
CA SER A 30 -16.28 4.60 0.29
C SER A 30 -17.03 4.86 -1.03
N ALA A 31 -17.38 6.13 -1.29
CA ALA A 31 -18.03 6.52 -2.55
C ALA A 31 -17.11 6.31 -3.76
N GLN A 32 -15.78 6.34 -3.57
CA GLN A 32 -14.80 6.03 -4.61
C GLN A 32 -14.57 4.53 -4.80
N GLY A 33 -15.24 3.68 -4.04
CA GLY A 33 -15.09 2.24 -4.12
C GLY A 33 -14.03 1.66 -3.19
N VAL A 34 -13.43 2.47 -2.32
CA VAL A 34 -12.45 1.99 -1.34
C VAL A 34 -13.12 1.12 -0.30
N ARG A 35 -12.59 -0.07 -0.06
CA ARG A 35 -13.06 -1.02 0.96
C ARG A 35 -11.96 -1.49 1.89
N LEU A 36 -10.71 -1.12 1.62
CA LEU A 36 -9.57 -1.39 2.49
C LEU A 36 -8.75 -0.12 2.65
N VAL A 37 -8.49 0.25 3.91
CA VAL A 37 -7.52 1.31 4.24
C VAL A 37 -6.38 0.67 5.03
N VAL A 38 -5.16 0.85 4.52
CA VAL A 38 -3.94 0.37 5.14
C VAL A 38 -3.28 1.54 5.86
N SER A 39 -3.13 1.43 7.17
CA SER A 39 -2.57 2.48 8.03
C SER A 39 -1.19 2.08 8.51
N LEU A 40 -0.18 2.85 8.12
CA LEU A 40 1.23 2.60 8.45
C LEU A 40 1.72 3.43 9.63
N THR A 41 0.84 4.21 10.23
CA THR A 41 1.11 5.05 11.40
C THR A 41 1.17 4.23 12.69
N GLU A 42 1.77 4.81 13.74
CA GLU A 42 1.88 4.15 15.04
C GLU A 42 0.50 3.87 15.66
N SER A 43 -0.42 4.85 15.56
CA SER A 43 -1.78 4.72 16.05
C SER A 43 -2.74 4.37 14.93
N PRO A 44 -3.64 3.39 15.13
CA PRO A 44 -4.64 3.08 14.11
C PRO A 44 -5.74 4.14 14.04
N PRO A 45 -6.43 4.26 12.91
CA PRO A 45 -7.64 5.07 12.83
C PRO A 45 -8.80 4.38 13.56
N ASP A 46 -9.93 5.10 13.70
CA ASP A 46 -11.15 4.57 14.32
C ASP A 46 -11.80 3.50 13.42
N ARG A 47 -11.61 2.24 13.77
CA ARG A 47 -12.14 1.10 13.01
C ARG A 47 -13.66 1.07 12.96
N ASP A 48 -14.32 1.46 14.04
CA ASP A 48 -15.78 1.43 14.14
C ASP A 48 -16.38 2.48 13.20
N LEU A 49 -15.77 3.66 13.15
CA LEU A 49 -16.18 4.70 12.23
C LEU A 49 -16.00 4.28 10.77
N MET A 50 -14.88 3.63 10.45
CA MET A 50 -14.63 3.11 9.11
C MET A 50 -15.62 2.02 8.72
N ALA A 51 -15.99 1.15 9.64
CA ALA A 51 -16.94 0.07 9.42
C ALA A 51 -18.33 0.58 9.00
N LYS A 52 -18.73 1.77 9.45
CA LYS A 52 -19.99 2.41 9.02
C LYS A 52 -20.06 2.61 7.51
N TYR A 53 -18.90 2.74 6.87
CA TYR A 53 -18.78 2.97 5.43
C TYR A 53 -18.29 1.73 4.69
N SER A 54 -18.38 0.56 5.32
CA SER A 54 -17.94 -0.73 4.76
C SER A 54 -16.44 -0.74 4.39
N ILE A 55 -15.62 -0.06 5.18
CA ILE A 55 -14.17 -0.02 5.00
C ILE A 55 -13.50 -0.88 6.06
N GLU A 56 -12.72 -1.88 5.60
CA GLU A 56 -11.83 -2.66 6.46
C GLU A 56 -10.59 -1.83 6.81
N SER A 57 -10.16 -1.87 8.06
CA SER A 57 -8.94 -1.23 8.53
C SER A 57 -7.84 -2.28 8.73
N LEU A 58 -6.73 -2.14 8.02
CA LEU A 58 -5.53 -2.95 8.22
C LEU A 58 -4.42 -2.07 8.80
N HIS A 59 -4.07 -2.33 10.05
CA HIS A 59 -3.03 -1.56 10.74
C HIS A 59 -1.70 -2.31 10.70
N LEU A 60 -0.73 -1.75 9.96
CA LEU A 60 0.63 -2.28 9.80
C LEU A 60 1.63 -1.18 10.16
N PRO A 61 1.86 -0.92 11.45
CA PRO A 61 2.71 0.20 11.86
C PRO A 61 4.15 0.01 11.39
N VAL A 62 4.69 1.06 10.78
CA VAL A 62 6.07 1.15 10.31
C VAL A 62 6.65 2.44 10.88
N PRO A 63 7.77 2.40 11.62
CA PRO A 63 8.40 3.62 12.13
C PRO A 63 8.75 4.57 10.98
N ASP A 64 8.58 5.87 11.21
CA ASP A 64 8.82 6.88 10.18
C ASP A 64 10.25 6.80 9.64
N PHE A 65 10.42 7.12 8.36
CA PHE A 65 11.69 7.05 7.61
C PHE A 65 12.32 5.65 7.52
N THR A 66 11.66 4.62 8.04
CA THR A 66 12.15 3.25 7.93
C THR A 66 11.41 2.47 6.84
N PRO A 67 12.03 1.40 6.31
CA PRO A 67 11.34 0.53 5.36
C PRO A 67 10.42 -0.45 6.10
N PRO A 68 9.30 -0.87 5.47
CA PRO A 68 8.55 -2.01 5.98
C PRO A 68 9.38 -3.29 5.82
N SER A 69 9.16 -4.25 6.72
CA SER A 69 9.77 -5.58 6.57
C SER A 69 9.10 -6.35 5.42
N LEU A 70 9.78 -7.38 4.92
CA LEU A 70 9.19 -8.27 3.91
C LEU A 70 7.90 -8.92 4.44
N GLU A 71 7.86 -9.27 5.71
CA GLU A 71 6.66 -9.83 6.33
C GLU A 71 5.50 -8.83 6.30
N THR A 72 5.77 -7.57 6.64
CA THR A 72 4.75 -6.51 6.57
C THR A 72 4.22 -6.32 5.16
N ILE A 73 5.12 -6.29 4.17
CA ILE A 73 4.72 -6.20 2.76
C ILE A 73 3.85 -7.41 2.36
N ARG A 74 4.25 -8.61 2.74
CA ARG A 74 3.48 -9.83 2.43
C ARG A 74 2.09 -9.81 3.05
N ARG A 75 1.98 -9.37 4.30
CA ARG A 75 0.66 -9.22 4.96
C ARG A 75 -0.22 -8.23 4.22
N PHE A 76 0.34 -7.10 3.80
CA PHE A 76 -0.38 -6.15 2.97
C PHE A 76 -0.87 -6.81 1.68
N ILE A 77 0.01 -7.50 0.96
CA ILE A 77 -0.33 -8.15 -0.31
C ILE A 77 -1.43 -9.20 -0.13
N GLU A 78 -1.44 -9.96 0.96
CA GLU A 78 -2.50 -10.94 1.22
C GLU A 78 -3.89 -10.29 1.29
N HIS A 79 -4.00 -9.16 1.99
CA HIS A 79 -5.26 -8.41 2.05
C HIS A 79 -5.57 -7.74 0.71
N ALA A 80 -4.56 -7.22 0.03
CA ALA A 80 -4.71 -6.58 -1.27
C ALA A 80 -5.24 -7.56 -2.34
N LYS A 81 -4.76 -8.81 -2.33
CA LYS A 81 -5.25 -9.85 -3.24
C LYS A 81 -6.75 -10.05 -3.11
N PHE A 82 -7.24 -10.19 -1.90
CA PHE A 82 -8.67 -10.37 -1.64
C PHE A 82 -9.47 -9.19 -2.17
N HIS A 83 -9.10 -7.96 -1.81
CA HIS A 83 -9.84 -6.78 -2.22
C HIS A 83 -9.78 -6.55 -3.73
N ARG A 84 -8.63 -6.81 -4.35
CA ARG A 84 -8.50 -6.72 -5.80
C ARG A 84 -9.41 -7.74 -6.51
N HIS A 85 -9.46 -8.96 -6.01
CA HIS A 85 -10.34 -10.02 -6.55
C HIS A 85 -11.81 -9.59 -6.46
N GLU A 86 -12.21 -8.97 -5.36
CA GLU A 86 -13.55 -8.45 -5.16
C GLU A 86 -13.80 -7.11 -5.89
N LYS A 87 -12.82 -6.60 -6.63
CA LYS A 87 -12.87 -5.31 -7.32
C LYS A 87 -13.07 -4.12 -6.38
N HIS A 88 -12.54 -4.23 -5.17
CA HIS A 88 -12.50 -3.16 -4.18
C HIS A 88 -11.23 -2.34 -4.35
N ALA A 89 -11.36 -1.02 -4.18
CA ALA A 89 -10.20 -0.14 -4.16
C ALA A 89 -9.54 -0.10 -2.77
N ILE A 90 -8.26 0.25 -2.76
CA ILE A 90 -7.40 0.27 -1.57
C ILE A 90 -6.81 1.67 -1.41
N ALA A 91 -6.83 2.19 -0.18
CA ALA A 91 -6.12 3.42 0.17
C ALA A 91 -5.02 3.09 1.20
N VAL A 92 -3.83 3.65 0.99
CA VAL A 92 -2.69 3.49 1.90
C VAL A 92 -2.30 4.86 2.45
N HIS A 93 -2.05 4.96 3.76
CA HIS A 93 -1.59 6.20 4.36
C HIS A 93 -0.51 6.01 5.40
N CYS A 94 0.25 7.07 5.62
CA CYS A 94 1.18 7.21 6.74
C CYS A 94 1.05 8.63 7.28
N GLY A 95 2.12 9.27 7.75
CA GLY A 95 2.09 10.67 8.20
C GLY A 95 1.90 11.63 7.03
N ALA A 96 2.95 11.84 6.26
CA ALA A 96 2.92 12.73 5.08
C ALA A 96 2.33 12.08 3.82
N GLY A 97 2.22 10.75 3.79
CA GLY A 97 1.68 10.02 2.63
C GLY A 97 2.68 9.88 1.49
N ILE A 98 3.98 9.94 1.76
CA ILE A 98 5.02 9.88 0.72
C ILE A 98 6.05 8.77 0.95
N GLY A 99 6.72 8.69 2.10
CA GLY A 99 7.80 7.72 2.32
C GLY A 99 7.29 6.29 2.49
N ARG A 100 6.71 6.00 3.65
CA ARG A 100 6.17 4.67 3.96
C ARG A 100 5.04 4.28 3.01
N THR A 101 4.13 5.22 2.74
CA THR A 101 3.02 5.02 1.79
C THR A 101 3.56 4.72 0.40
N GLY A 102 4.50 5.53 -0.10
CA GLY A 102 5.09 5.33 -1.43
C GLY A 102 5.78 3.97 -1.56
N THR A 103 6.45 3.52 -0.51
CA THR A 103 7.13 2.22 -0.48
C THR A 103 6.12 1.07 -0.63
N MET A 104 5.00 1.12 0.10
CA MET A 104 3.95 0.11 -0.01
C MET A 104 3.25 0.14 -1.37
N LEU A 105 3.00 1.33 -1.92
CA LEU A 105 2.42 1.47 -3.25
C LEU A 105 3.34 0.89 -4.32
N ALA A 106 4.65 1.15 -4.23
CA ALA A 106 5.63 0.58 -5.15
C ALA A 106 5.68 -0.96 -5.03
N ALA A 107 5.65 -1.49 -3.81
CA ALA A 107 5.58 -2.94 -3.59
C ALA A 107 4.32 -3.55 -4.23
N TYR A 108 3.19 -2.88 -4.12
CA TYR A 108 1.96 -3.33 -4.79
C TYR A 108 2.13 -3.41 -6.30
N LEU A 109 2.73 -2.38 -6.92
CA LEU A 109 2.99 -2.36 -8.35
C LEU A 109 3.94 -3.48 -8.78
N VAL A 110 4.95 -3.77 -7.96
CA VAL A 110 5.85 -4.90 -8.19
C VAL A 110 5.07 -6.21 -8.17
N TRP A 111 4.20 -6.39 -7.19
CA TRP A 111 3.36 -7.58 -7.13
C TRP A 111 2.45 -7.70 -8.38
N ARG A 112 1.99 -6.56 -8.92
CA ARG A 112 1.19 -6.51 -10.15
C ARG A 112 2.01 -6.79 -11.42
N GLY A 113 3.32 -7.00 -11.31
CA GLY A 113 4.19 -7.38 -12.42
C GLY A 113 5.16 -6.30 -12.89
N MET A 114 5.18 -5.14 -12.25
CA MET A 114 6.09 -4.06 -12.62
C MET A 114 7.49 -4.30 -12.06
N GLU A 115 8.51 -3.89 -12.80
CA GLU A 115 9.90 -3.93 -12.34
C GLU A 115 10.09 -2.90 -11.20
N ALA A 116 10.94 -3.21 -10.22
CA ALA A 116 11.05 -2.40 -8.99
C ALA A 116 11.37 -0.93 -9.24
N ASN A 117 12.36 -0.64 -10.09
CA ASN A 117 12.74 0.75 -10.36
C ASN A 117 11.65 1.51 -11.12
N GLU A 118 10.94 0.84 -12.02
CA GLU A 118 9.79 1.42 -12.73
C GLU A 118 8.63 1.70 -11.77
N ALA A 119 8.39 0.80 -10.82
CA ALA A 119 7.36 0.98 -9.79
C ALA A 119 7.65 2.21 -8.92
N ILE A 120 8.88 2.35 -8.44
CA ILE A 120 9.31 3.51 -7.66
C ILE A 120 9.14 4.80 -8.46
N GLU A 121 9.55 4.80 -9.72
CA GLU A 121 9.45 5.96 -10.59
C GLU A 121 7.99 6.37 -10.83
N LEU A 122 7.11 5.41 -11.09
CA LEU A 122 5.69 5.68 -11.31
C LEU A 122 5.06 6.30 -10.05
N VAL A 123 5.35 5.76 -8.88
CA VAL A 123 4.82 6.31 -7.62
C VAL A 123 5.33 7.75 -7.42
N ARG A 124 6.60 8.03 -7.72
CA ARG A 124 7.16 9.38 -7.63
C ARG A 124 6.53 10.36 -8.61
N GLN A 125 6.17 9.90 -9.81
CA GLN A 125 5.45 10.73 -10.78
C GLN A 125 4.06 11.10 -10.29
N LYS A 126 3.34 10.14 -9.72
CA LYS A 126 1.97 10.36 -9.24
C LYS A 126 1.93 11.10 -7.89
N ARG A 127 2.91 10.85 -7.04
CA ARG A 127 3.04 11.42 -5.69
C ARG A 127 4.48 11.89 -5.47
N PRO A 128 4.83 13.13 -5.91
CA PRO A 128 6.20 13.63 -5.80
C PRO A 128 6.76 13.52 -4.38
N GLY A 129 8.04 13.11 -4.28
CA GLY A 129 8.72 12.90 -3.00
C GLY A 129 8.54 11.50 -2.42
N SER A 130 7.77 10.64 -3.06
CA SER A 130 7.51 9.27 -2.59
C SER A 130 8.78 8.42 -2.58
N VAL A 131 8.82 7.47 -1.64
CA VAL A 131 9.99 6.60 -1.38
C VAL A 131 11.18 7.47 -1.02
N GLU A 132 11.23 7.89 0.25
CA GLU A 132 12.11 8.97 0.72
C GLU A 132 13.55 8.55 0.97
N THR A 133 13.79 7.28 1.33
CA THR A 133 15.12 6.82 1.74
C THR A 133 15.65 5.70 0.84
N GLU A 134 16.98 5.53 0.84
CA GLU A 134 17.63 4.42 0.12
C GLU A 134 17.18 3.06 0.67
N GLU A 135 16.96 2.97 1.99
CA GLU A 135 16.48 1.76 2.63
C GLU A 135 15.06 1.41 2.20
N GLN A 136 14.22 2.41 1.98
CA GLN A 136 12.87 2.20 1.43
C GLN A 136 12.94 1.70 -0.02
N GLU A 137 13.80 2.28 -0.85
CA GLU A 137 14.05 1.76 -2.20
C GLU A 137 14.54 0.31 -2.16
N ALA A 138 15.49 0.03 -1.27
CA ALA A 138 16.05 -1.31 -1.11
C ALA A 138 14.97 -2.33 -0.69
N ALA A 139 14.01 -1.93 0.13
CA ALA A 139 12.90 -2.79 0.53
C ALA A 139 12.02 -3.18 -0.67
N VAL A 140 11.76 -2.26 -1.58
CA VAL A 140 10.99 -2.54 -2.81
C VAL A 140 11.76 -3.53 -3.69
N ARG A 141 13.06 -3.34 -3.86
CA ARG A 141 13.92 -4.25 -4.65
C ARG A 141 14.02 -5.63 -4.00
N ALA A 142 14.14 -5.69 -2.68
CA ALA A 142 14.17 -6.95 -1.94
C ALA A 142 12.87 -7.73 -2.10
N PHE A 143 11.74 -7.04 -2.05
CA PHE A 143 10.44 -7.66 -2.30
C PHE A 143 10.35 -8.22 -3.73
N ALA A 144 10.77 -7.45 -4.73
CA ALA A 144 10.83 -7.92 -6.11
C ALA A 144 11.70 -9.17 -6.25
N ALA A 145 12.86 -9.19 -5.61
CA ALA A 145 13.75 -10.35 -5.61
C ALA A 145 13.09 -11.56 -4.96
N SER A 146 12.35 -11.37 -3.86
CA SER A 146 11.64 -12.44 -3.17
C SER A 146 10.53 -13.05 -4.03
N LEU A 147 9.84 -12.25 -4.84
CA LEU A 147 8.82 -12.75 -5.77
C LEU A 147 9.46 -13.57 -6.90
N ARG A 148 10.58 -13.12 -7.47
CA ARG A 148 11.31 -13.86 -8.50
C ARG A 148 11.81 -15.20 -7.97
N ALA A 149 12.34 -15.23 -6.75
CA ALA A 149 12.79 -16.47 -6.10
C ALA A 149 11.64 -17.46 -5.91
N ALA A 150 10.47 -17.00 -5.46
CA ALA A 150 9.29 -17.82 -5.28
C ALA A 150 8.79 -18.39 -6.61
N GLU A 151 8.82 -17.61 -7.71
CA GLU A 151 8.46 -18.08 -9.05
C GLU A 151 9.44 -19.10 -9.59
N ALA A 152 10.74 -18.90 -9.37
CA ALA A 152 11.78 -19.84 -9.79
C ALA A 152 11.59 -21.19 -9.10
N ASP A 153 11.26 -21.21 -7.80
CA ASP A 153 10.98 -22.44 -7.05
C ASP A 153 9.76 -23.18 -7.58
N LYS A 154 8.72 -22.45 -7.98
CA LYS A 154 7.52 -23.04 -8.59
C LYS A 154 7.78 -23.65 -9.97
N LYS A 155 8.74 -23.10 -10.73
CA LYS A 155 9.08 -23.54 -12.09
C LYS A 155 10.08 -24.70 -12.12
N THR A 156 10.58 -25.16 -10.97
CA THR A 156 11.52 -26.28 -10.88
C THR A 156 10.78 -27.51 -10.33
N PRO A 157 10.08 -28.29 -11.19
CA PRO A 157 9.46 -29.54 -10.73
C PRO A 157 10.56 -30.55 -10.39
N GLY A 158 10.45 -31.20 -9.22
CA GLY A 158 11.39 -32.26 -8.80
C GLY A 158 12.26 -31.91 -7.59
N LYS A 159 12.28 -30.69 -7.10
CA LYS A 159 12.78 -30.36 -5.75
C LYS A 159 11.67 -30.66 -4.74
N ARG A 160 11.46 -31.91 -4.48
CA ARG A 160 10.60 -32.37 -3.40
C ARG A 160 11.43 -32.83 -2.22
#